data_918a00f4ff83cc437560ee2c99460907
#
_entry.id   918a00f4ff83cc437560ee2c99460907
#
_cell.length_a   1.000
_cell.length_b   1.000
_cell.length_c   1.000
_cell.angle_alpha   90.00
_cell.angle_beta   90.00
_cell.angle_gamma   90.00
#
_symmetry.space_group_name_H-M   'P 1'
#
loop_
_entity.id
_entity.type
_entity.pdbx_description
1 polymer ?
#
loop_
_entity_poly.entity_id
_entity_poly.type
_entity_poly.pdbx_seq_one_letter_code
_entity_poly.pdbx_strand_id
1 'polypeptide(L)'
;MTTNTSHSANPWLVKGLKYDPVKDFTPVARVGELPFALLVHPSVPAKTVQELIDYAKANPDRLSYGTPNSTSLVASETFKYVTHTQITSVPYKSSPQALTDLMGNQIQVYVADLGSAWGTIKTDRVRTLAVTAAKGSTLLPNVPAIGKTLPGFDITSWNGIFGPAGMPAEIT
;
A
#
# COMPACT_ATOMS: atom_id res chain seq x y z
N MET A 1 -9.70 -11.00 -13.78
CA MET A 1 -9.61 -9.80 -12.90
C MET A 1 -8.17 -9.64 -12.41
N THR A 2 -7.66 -8.43 -12.42
CA THR A 2 -6.26 -8.14 -12.02
C THR A 2 -6.19 -6.80 -11.32
N THR A 3 -5.02 -6.48 -10.74
CA THR A 3 -4.76 -5.23 -10.03
C THR A 3 -3.86 -4.32 -10.85
N ASN A 4 -3.81 -3.04 -10.48
CA ASN A 4 -2.92 -2.05 -11.10
C ASN A 4 -1.45 -2.48 -11.13
N THR A 5 -0.95 -3.10 -10.07
CA THR A 5 0.47 -3.50 -9.98
C THR A 5 0.86 -4.51 -11.03
N SER A 6 -0.03 -5.42 -11.41
CA SER A 6 0.23 -6.37 -12.51
C SER A 6 0.46 -5.68 -13.86
N HIS A 7 -0.15 -4.52 -14.08
CA HIS A 7 -0.06 -3.78 -15.35
C HIS A 7 0.93 -2.62 -15.30
N SER A 8 1.02 -1.91 -14.17
CA SER A 8 1.85 -0.70 -14.07
C SER A 8 3.21 -0.92 -13.41
N ALA A 9 3.29 -1.77 -12.38
CA ALA A 9 4.50 -1.93 -11.59
C ALA A 9 5.33 -3.18 -11.97
N ASN A 10 4.68 -4.32 -12.28
CA ASN A 10 5.41 -5.55 -12.59
C ASN A 10 6.38 -5.44 -13.76
N PRO A 11 6.13 -4.66 -14.84
CA PRO A 11 7.13 -4.46 -15.89
C PRO A 11 8.48 -3.94 -15.39
N TRP A 12 8.47 -3.20 -14.28
CA TRP A 12 9.66 -2.61 -13.68
C TRP A 12 10.23 -3.44 -12.51
N LEU A 13 9.37 -4.21 -11.84
CA LEU A 13 9.74 -4.98 -10.65
C LEU A 13 10.16 -6.43 -10.96
N VAL A 14 9.65 -7.01 -12.05
CA VAL A 14 9.84 -8.43 -12.36
C VAL A 14 10.74 -8.57 -13.59
N LYS A 15 11.95 -9.08 -13.39
CA LYS A 15 12.85 -9.42 -14.49
C LYS A 15 12.31 -10.61 -15.29
N GLY A 16 12.25 -10.46 -16.63
CA GLY A 16 11.79 -11.55 -17.50
C GLY A 16 10.28 -11.79 -17.45
N LEU A 17 9.48 -10.73 -17.24
CA LEU A 17 8.02 -10.79 -17.32
C LEU A 17 7.59 -11.40 -18.66
N LYS A 18 6.73 -12.42 -18.61
CA LYS A 18 6.33 -13.22 -19.78
C LYS A 18 5.09 -12.66 -20.51
N TYR A 19 4.67 -11.46 -20.20
CA TYR A 19 3.53 -10.80 -20.84
C TYR A 19 3.79 -9.29 -20.96
N ASP A 20 3.18 -8.67 -21.98
CA ASP A 20 3.13 -7.22 -22.15
C ASP A 20 1.76 -6.74 -21.55
N PRO A 21 1.77 -5.91 -20.51
CA PRO A 21 0.53 -5.50 -19.84
C PRO A 21 -0.38 -4.63 -20.70
N VAL A 22 0.12 -4.07 -21.80
CA VAL A 22 -0.65 -3.22 -22.71
C VAL A 22 -1.08 -4.00 -23.95
N LYS A 23 -0.16 -4.78 -24.55
CA LYS A 23 -0.41 -5.44 -25.85
C LYS A 23 -1.16 -6.75 -25.72
N ASP A 24 -0.98 -7.49 -24.62
CA ASP A 24 -1.52 -8.84 -24.47
C ASP A 24 -2.94 -8.85 -23.87
N PHE A 25 -3.48 -7.67 -23.50
CA PHE A 25 -4.78 -7.56 -22.83
C PHE A 25 -5.68 -6.48 -23.44
N THR A 26 -6.98 -6.75 -23.46
CA THR A 26 -8.03 -5.79 -23.75
C THR A 26 -8.70 -5.35 -22.43
N PRO A 27 -8.69 -4.07 -22.04
CA PRO A 27 -9.38 -3.61 -20.85
C PRO A 27 -10.91 -3.65 -21.08
N VAL A 28 -11.63 -4.23 -20.13
CA VAL A 28 -13.11 -4.35 -20.18
C VAL A 28 -13.77 -3.37 -19.20
N ALA A 29 -13.40 -3.44 -17.92
CA ALA A 29 -14.00 -2.58 -16.91
C ALA A 29 -13.09 -2.37 -15.70
N ARG A 30 -13.14 -1.17 -15.10
CA ARG A 30 -12.60 -0.91 -13.75
C ARG A 30 -13.69 -1.23 -12.73
N VAL A 31 -13.44 -2.22 -11.88
CA VAL A 31 -14.42 -2.71 -10.88
C VAL A 31 -14.44 -1.83 -9.64
N GLY A 32 -13.29 -1.33 -9.21
CA GLY A 32 -13.21 -0.51 -8.02
C GLY A 32 -11.79 -0.05 -7.70
N GLU A 33 -11.71 0.82 -6.71
CA GLU A 33 -10.47 1.34 -6.15
C GLU A 33 -10.39 0.99 -4.66
N LEU A 34 -9.22 0.55 -4.24
CA LEU A 34 -8.95 0.19 -2.86
C LEU A 34 -7.87 1.14 -2.32
N PRO A 35 -8.22 2.04 -1.41
CA PRO A 35 -7.23 2.83 -0.70
C PRO A 35 -6.44 1.96 0.27
N PHE A 36 -5.21 2.37 0.55
CA PHE A 36 -4.36 1.79 1.57
C PHE A 36 -4.30 2.72 2.78
N ALA A 37 -3.94 2.16 3.91
CA ALA A 37 -3.72 2.91 5.14
C ALA A 37 -2.30 2.68 5.67
N LEU A 38 -1.66 3.75 6.10
CA LEU A 38 -0.40 3.72 6.84
C LEU A 38 -0.70 3.40 8.29
N LEU A 39 -0.36 2.19 8.70
CA LEU A 39 -0.56 1.66 10.04
C LEU A 39 0.76 1.59 10.79
N VAL A 40 0.72 1.86 12.09
CA VAL A 40 1.86 1.68 12.98
C VAL A 40 1.44 0.92 14.24
N HIS A 41 2.38 0.15 14.80
CA HIS A 41 2.20 -0.44 16.12
C HIS A 41 2.16 0.66 17.19
N PRO A 42 1.32 0.57 18.25
CA PRO A 42 1.19 1.61 19.28
C PRO A 42 2.49 1.93 20.05
N SER A 43 3.48 1.03 20.05
CA SER A 43 4.81 1.28 20.64
C SER A 43 5.62 2.35 19.90
N VAL A 44 5.30 2.63 18.64
CA VAL A 44 5.92 3.72 17.91
C VAL A 44 5.35 5.04 18.43
N PRO A 45 6.18 5.96 18.97
CA PRO A 45 5.71 7.21 19.56
C PRO A 45 5.36 8.25 18.48
N ALA A 46 4.49 7.87 17.53
CA ALA A 46 4.02 8.70 16.45
C ALA A 46 2.49 8.62 16.34
N LYS A 47 1.83 9.76 16.29
CA LYS A 47 0.38 9.93 16.11
C LYS A 47 0.04 10.57 14.76
N THR A 48 1.04 11.08 14.06
CA THR A 48 0.94 11.72 12.76
C THR A 48 2.00 11.17 11.81
N VAL A 49 1.83 11.40 10.51
CA VAL A 49 2.83 11.04 9.49
C VAL A 49 4.14 11.77 9.73
N GLN A 50 4.09 13.07 10.12
CA GLN A 50 5.28 13.83 10.39
C GLN A 50 6.08 13.28 11.59
N GLU A 51 5.39 12.96 12.69
CA GLU A 51 6.03 12.34 13.85
C GLU A 51 6.68 10.99 13.53
N LEU A 52 6.06 10.19 12.64
CA LEU A 52 6.66 8.95 12.16
C LEU A 52 7.96 9.21 11.38
N ILE A 53 7.95 10.21 10.50
CA ILE A 53 9.15 10.63 9.74
C ILE A 53 10.26 11.07 10.68
N ASP A 54 9.94 11.94 11.63
CA ASP A 54 10.91 12.48 12.59
C ASP A 54 11.51 11.37 13.47
N TYR A 55 10.64 10.46 13.95
CA TYR A 55 11.08 9.31 14.72
C TYR A 55 11.97 8.37 13.91
N ALA A 56 11.61 8.05 12.66
CA ALA A 56 12.40 7.19 11.78
C ALA A 56 13.76 7.79 11.44
N LYS A 57 13.84 9.12 11.24
CA LYS A 57 15.11 9.83 11.00
C LYS A 57 16.01 9.84 12.24
N ALA A 58 15.42 10.03 13.42
CA ALA A 58 16.17 10.02 14.69
C ALA A 58 16.61 8.62 15.10
N ASN A 59 15.99 7.57 14.56
CA ASN A 59 16.23 6.18 14.92
C ASN A 59 16.37 5.32 13.65
N PRO A 60 17.44 5.47 12.86
CA PRO A 60 17.64 4.69 11.65
C PRO A 60 17.66 3.19 11.97
N ASP A 61 17.05 2.38 11.08
CA ASP A 61 16.94 0.92 11.15
C ASP A 61 16.21 0.34 12.39
N ARG A 62 15.60 1.19 13.21
CA ARG A 62 14.79 0.75 14.37
C ARG A 62 13.39 0.34 14.00
N LEU A 63 12.93 0.72 12.83
CA LEU A 63 11.60 0.37 12.32
C LEU A 63 11.71 -0.65 11.19
N SER A 64 10.73 -1.54 11.15
CA SER A 64 10.53 -2.48 10.05
C SER A 64 9.13 -2.32 9.47
N TYR A 65 8.98 -2.56 8.17
CA TYR A 65 7.65 -2.56 7.50
C TYR A 65 7.41 -3.85 6.74
N GLY A 66 6.13 -4.27 6.70
CA GLY A 66 5.71 -5.48 6.00
C GLY A 66 5.41 -5.26 4.53
N THR A 67 5.82 -6.20 3.67
CA THR A 67 5.58 -6.17 2.20
C THR A 67 4.96 -7.47 1.70
N PRO A 68 3.65 -7.70 1.95
CA PRO A 68 2.98 -8.91 1.49
C PRO A 68 2.55 -8.85 0.02
N ASN A 69 2.57 -7.68 -0.61
CA ASN A 69 2.20 -7.48 -2.00
C ASN A 69 2.93 -6.28 -2.62
N SER A 70 2.90 -6.19 -3.94
CA SER A 70 3.62 -5.17 -4.70
C SER A 70 3.15 -3.74 -4.39
N THR A 71 1.86 -3.52 -4.10
CA THR A 71 1.35 -2.17 -3.78
C THR A 71 1.88 -1.70 -2.43
N SER A 72 1.87 -2.57 -1.40
CA SER A 72 2.48 -2.25 -0.11
C SER A 72 3.98 -1.98 -0.22
N LEU A 73 4.68 -2.75 -1.06
CA LEU A 73 6.10 -2.53 -1.33
C LEU A 73 6.33 -1.16 -1.98
N VAL A 74 5.63 -0.85 -3.07
CA VAL A 74 5.76 0.43 -3.78
C VAL A 74 5.44 1.59 -2.86
N ALA A 75 4.34 1.51 -2.08
CA ALA A 75 3.95 2.57 -1.16
C ALA A 75 5.00 2.81 -0.06
N SER A 76 5.54 1.74 0.52
CA SER A 76 6.54 1.84 1.57
C SER A 76 7.89 2.33 1.05
N GLU A 77 8.34 1.86 -0.13
CA GLU A 77 9.57 2.35 -0.75
C GLU A 77 9.44 3.80 -1.23
N THR A 78 8.27 4.19 -1.76
CA THR A 78 8.00 5.61 -2.08
C THR A 78 8.05 6.47 -0.82
N PHE A 79 7.44 6.02 0.28
CA PHE A 79 7.51 6.72 1.56
C PHE A 79 8.96 6.93 2.01
N LYS A 80 9.77 5.87 2.01
CA LYS A 80 11.20 5.95 2.36
C LYS A 80 11.95 6.93 1.47
N TYR A 81 11.72 6.83 0.17
CA TYR A 81 12.40 7.67 -0.82
C TYR A 81 12.10 9.16 -0.62
N VAL A 82 10.82 9.54 -0.52
CA VAL A 82 10.43 10.95 -0.40
C VAL A 82 10.72 11.55 0.98
N THR A 83 10.81 10.71 2.03
CA THR A 83 11.09 11.15 3.39
C THR A 83 12.56 11.03 3.77
N HIS A 84 13.37 10.35 2.96
CA HIS A 84 14.77 10.01 3.25
C HIS A 84 14.93 9.28 4.60
N THR A 85 13.99 8.34 4.89
CA THR A 85 14.04 7.52 6.10
C THR A 85 14.64 6.15 5.83
N GLN A 86 15.25 5.55 6.86
CA GLN A 86 15.77 4.18 6.82
C GLN A 86 14.85 3.29 7.65
N ILE A 87 14.06 2.47 6.95
CA ILE A 87 13.12 1.51 7.55
C ILE A 87 13.33 0.17 6.84
N THR A 88 13.50 -0.91 7.59
CA THR A 88 13.85 -2.23 7.05
C THR A 88 12.62 -2.92 6.44
N SER A 89 12.75 -3.44 5.22
CA SER A 89 11.70 -4.22 4.55
C SER A 89 11.67 -5.67 5.02
N VAL A 90 10.48 -6.17 5.36
CA VAL A 90 10.24 -7.57 5.74
C VAL A 90 9.19 -8.16 4.79
N PRO A 91 9.56 -9.15 3.96
CA PRO A 91 8.63 -9.77 3.02
C PRO A 91 7.68 -10.74 3.74
N TYR A 92 6.42 -10.74 3.32
CA TYR A 92 5.37 -11.63 3.81
C TYR A 92 4.67 -12.34 2.65
N LYS A 93 4.12 -13.52 2.92
CA LYS A 93 3.33 -14.26 1.94
C LYS A 93 1.89 -13.76 1.81
N SER A 94 1.38 -13.04 2.81
CA SER A 94 0.00 -12.56 2.85
C SER A 94 -0.19 -11.36 3.78
N SER A 95 -1.20 -10.53 3.50
CA SER A 95 -1.59 -9.39 4.34
C SER A 95 -2.00 -9.80 5.77
N PRO A 96 -2.78 -10.89 6.00
CA PRO A 96 -3.09 -11.33 7.37
C PRO A 96 -1.86 -11.64 8.22
N GLN A 97 -0.83 -12.25 7.64
CA GLN A 97 0.42 -12.53 8.36
C GLN A 97 1.14 -11.25 8.76
N ALA A 98 1.27 -10.28 7.85
CA ALA A 98 1.87 -8.98 8.13
C ALA A 98 1.08 -8.21 9.21
N LEU A 99 -0.27 -8.28 9.20
CA LEU A 99 -1.12 -7.67 10.22
C LEU A 99 -0.93 -8.32 11.60
N THR A 100 -0.82 -9.63 11.65
CA THR A 100 -0.54 -10.36 12.91
C THR A 100 0.79 -9.91 13.51
N ASP A 101 1.83 -9.81 12.69
CA ASP A 101 3.16 -9.40 13.11
C ASP A 101 3.23 -7.91 13.46
N LEU A 102 2.45 -7.05 12.79
CA LEU A 102 2.27 -5.65 13.18
C LEU A 102 1.63 -5.56 14.57
N MET A 103 0.54 -6.29 14.82
CA MET A 103 -0.12 -6.32 16.13
C MET A 103 0.77 -6.92 17.24
N GLY A 104 1.69 -7.80 16.87
CA GLY A 104 2.68 -8.43 17.77
C GLY A 104 3.99 -7.65 17.89
N ASN A 105 4.09 -6.45 17.28
CA ASN A 105 5.30 -5.62 17.28
C ASN A 105 6.55 -6.30 16.66
N GLN A 106 6.37 -7.31 15.82
CA GLN A 106 7.46 -7.92 15.03
C GLN A 106 7.88 -7.01 13.88
N ILE A 107 6.93 -6.26 13.33
CA ILE A 107 7.14 -5.10 12.46
C ILE A 107 6.41 -3.89 13.06
N GLN A 108 6.88 -2.68 12.79
CA GLN A 108 6.35 -1.46 13.39
C GLN A 108 5.48 -0.65 12.46
N VAL A 109 5.62 -0.84 11.15
CA VAL A 109 4.93 -0.07 10.11
C VAL A 109 4.34 -1.02 9.08
N TYR A 110 3.16 -0.72 8.56
CA TYR A 110 2.60 -1.44 7.43
C TYR A 110 1.66 -0.54 6.62
N VAL A 111 1.88 -0.49 5.31
CA VAL A 111 0.93 0.13 4.37
C VAL A 111 -0.01 -0.97 3.89
N ALA A 112 -1.17 -1.06 4.53
CA ALA A 112 -2.13 -2.14 4.36
C ALA A 112 -3.30 -1.73 3.47
N ASP A 113 -3.80 -2.64 2.63
CA ASP A 113 -5.09 -2.46 1.99
C ASP A 113 -6.22 -2.43 3.02
N LEU A 114 -7.19 -1.52 2.85
CA LEU A 114 -8.28 -1.35 3.82
C LEU A 114 -9.19 -2.58 3.91
N GLY A 115 -9.29 -3.39 2.85
CA GLY A 115 -10.12 -4.59 2.86
C GLY A 115 -9.60 -5.61 3.88
N SER A 116 -8.31 -5.95 3.82
CA SER A 116 -7.71 -6.91 4.76
C SER A 116 -7.49 -6.33 6.16
N ALA A 117 -7.22 -5.02 6.27
CA ALA A 117 -6.90 -4.36 7.54
C ALA A 117 -8.13 -3.90 8.32
N TRP A 118 -9.34 -3.92 7.74
CA TRP A 118 -10.54 -3.32 8.33
C TRP A 118 -10.85 -3.78 9.75
N GLY A 119 -10.78 -5.10 9.99
CA GLY A 119 -10.98 -5.66 11.33
C GLY A 119 -9.93 -5.20 12.33
N THR A 120 -8.67 -5.12 11.90
CA THR A 120 -7.54 -4.72 12.74
C THR A 120 -7.55 -3.23 13.08
N ILE A 121 -7.91 -2.38 12.11
CA ILE A 121 -7.99 -0.90 12.29
C ILE A 121 -9.01 -0.52 13.38
N LYS A 122 -10.06 -1.32 13.57
CA LYS A 122 -11.07 -1.10 14.61
C LYS A 122 -10.62 -1.49 16.00
N THR A 123 -9.45 -2.06 16.13
CA THR A 123 -8.86 -2.42 17.43
C THR A 123 -7.83 -1.38 17.84
N ASP A 124 -7.57 -1.25 19.14
CA ASP A 124 -6.50 -0.39 19.65
C ASP A 124 -5.10 -0.99 19.48
N ARG A 125 -5.00 -2.13 18.78
CA ARG A 125 -3.74 -2.86 18.56
C ARG A 125 -2.87 -2.26 17.45
N VAL A 126 -3.43 -1.38 16.63
CA VAL A 126 -2.71 -0.62 15.61
C VAL A 126 -3.21 0.81 15.60
N ARG A 127 -2.37 1.74 15.17
CA ARG A 127 -2.74 3.14 14.95
C ARG A 127 -2.70 3.45 13.46
N THR A 128 -3.79 4.04 12.94
CA THR A 128 -3.86 4.50 11.57
C THR A 128 -3.42 5.96 11.50
N LEU A 129 -2.31 6.25 10.81
CA LEU A 129 -1.77 7.60 10.70
C LEU A 129 -2.33 8.37 9.51
N ALA A 130 -2.53 7.68 8.38
CA ALA A 130 -3.02 8.30 7.15
C ALA A 130 -3.63 7.25 6.20
N VAL A 131 -4.41 7.72 5.22
CA VAL A 131 -4.76 6.95 4.02
C VAL A 131 -3.89 7.41 2.86
N THR A 132 -3.53 6.48 1.96
CA THR A 132 -2.60 6.76 0.86
C THR A 132 -3.25 7.46 -0.33
N ALA A 133 -4.59 7.41 -0.42
CA ALA A 133 -5.34 8.08 -1.48
C ALA A 133 -5.36 9.60 -1.27
N ALA A 134 -5.06 10.39 -2.31
CA ALA A 134 -5.05 11.86 -2.25
C ALA A 134 -6.42 12.45 -1.84
N LYS A 135 -7.52 11.81 -2.26
CA LYS A 135 -8.89 12.22 -1.91
C LYS A 135 -9.35 11.80 -0.51
N GLY A 136 -8.48 11.11 0.25
CA GLY A 136 -8.89 10.49 1.50
C GLY A 136 -9.69 9.19 1.29
N SER A 137 -10.42 8.77 2.31
CA SER A 137 -11.28 7.57 2.25
C SER A 137 -12.61 7.82 2.96
N THR A 138 -13.72 7.48 2.32
CA THR A 138 -15.05 7.51 2.93
C THR A 138 -15.20 6.47 4.04
N LEU A 139 -14.40 5.40 4.02
CA LEU A 139 -14.37 4.38 5.06
C LEU A 139 -13.68 4.87 6.34
N LEU A 140 -12.75 5.82 6.21
CA LEU A 140 -11.98 6.40 7.31
C LEU A 140 -12.02 7.94 7.22
N PRO A 141 -13.18 8.58 7.41
CA PRO A 141 -13.37 10.01 7.16
C PRO A 141 -12.53 10.91 8.08
N ASN A 142 -12.17 10.40 9.26
CA ASN A 142 -11.39 11.14 10.26
C ASN A 142 -9.87 10.91 10.12
N VAL A 143 -9.44 10.03 9.21
CA VAL A 143 -8.02 9.76 8.95
C VAL A 143 -7.54 10.64 7.80
N PRO A 144 -6.50 11.45 8.00
CA PRO A 144 -6.02 12.35 6.97
C PRO A 144 -5.45 11.60 5.76
N ALA A 145 -5.53 12.22 4.58
CA ALA A 145 -4.75 11.78 3.42
C ALA A 145 -3.26 12.05 3.66
N ILE A 146 -2.41 11.09 3.31
CA ILE A 146 -0.94 11.21 3.49
C ILE A 146 -0.36 12.38 2.69
N GLY A 147 -0.99 12.73 1.57
CA GLY A 147 -0.64 13.88 0.73
C GLY A 147 -0.70 15.23 1.43
N LYS A 148 -1.37 15.35 2.59
CA LYS A 148 -1.32 16.56 3.43
C LYS A 148 0.07 16.81 4.02
N THR A 149 0.81 15.73 4.30
CA THR A 149 2.19 15.80 4.81
C THR A 149 3.22 15.61 3.70
N LEU A 150 2.90 14.76 2.72
CA LEU A 150 3.76 14.41 1.60
C LEU A 150 3.05 14.77 0.28
N PRO A 151 3.16 16.03 -0.21
CA PRO A 151 2.52 16.45 -1.45
C PRO A 151 2.93 15.54 -2.62
N GLY A 152 1.94 15.14 -3.43
CA GLY A 152 2.13 14.23 -4.55
C GLY A 152 2.11 12.74 -4.20
N PHE A 153 2.04 12.38 -2.93
CA PHE A 153 1.85 10.98 -2.54
C PHE A 153 0.38 10.57 -2.75
N ASP A 154 0.14 9.77 -3.77
CA ASP A 154 -1.17 9.22 -4.13
C ASP A 154 -1.01 7.80 -4.63
N ILE A 155 -1.13 6.83 -3.74
CA ILE A 155 -0.97 5.41 -4.08
C ILE A 155 -2.24 4.65 -3.66
N THR A 156 -2.97 4.18 -4.66
CA THR A 156 -4.16 3.35 -4.50
C THR A 156 -4.00 2.08 -5.31
N SER A 157 -4.74 1.05 -4.98
CA SER A 157 -4.92 -0.11 -5.83
C SER A 157 -6.27 -0.03 -6.51
N TRP A 158 -6.33 -0.38 -7.77
CA TRP A 158 -7.59 -0.59 -8.48
C TRP A 158 -7.66 -2.02 -9.01
N ASN A 159 -8.87 -2.53 -9.13
CA ASN A 159 -9.15 -3.81 -9.74
C ASN A 159 -9.85 -3.60 -11.08
N GLY A 160 -9.40 -4.31 -12.09
CA GLY A 160 -9.99 -4.29 -13.42
C GLY A 160 -10.26 -5.69 -13.95
N ILE A 161 -11.22 -5.76 -14.87
CA ILE A 161 -11.48 -6.92 -15.70
C ILE A 161 -10.78 -6.68 -17.03
N PHE A 162 -10.04 -7.66 -17.46
CA PHE A 162 -9.32 -7.66 -18.73
C PHE A 162 -9.60 -8.97 -19.44
N GLY A 163 -9.69 -8.91 -20.76
CA GLY A 163 -9.69 -10.06 -21.63
C GLY A 163 -8.37 -10.21 -22.38
N PRO A 164 -8.18 -11.29 -23.15
CA PRO A 164 -7.05 -11.43 -24.05
C PRO A 164 -7.04 -10.31 -25.10
N ALA A 165 -5.87 -10.02 -25.65
CA ALA A 165 -5.76 -9.06 -26.75
C ALA A 165 -6.63 -9.45 -27.95
N GLY A 166 -7.18 -8.45 -28.64
CA GLY A 166 -7.98 -8.67 -29.84
C GLY A 166 -9.40 -9.19 -29.60
N MET A 167 -9.94 -9.01 -28.39
CA MET A 167 -11.37 -9.28 -28.14
C MET A 167 -12.26 -8.41 -29.02
N PRO A 168 -13.37 -8.97 -29.59
CA PRO A 168 -14.35 -8.17 -30.34
C PRO A 168 -14.96 -7.07 -29.46
N ALA A 169 -15.18 -5.88 -30.04
CA ALA A 169 -15.75 -4.75 -29.33
C ALA A 169 -17.18 -5.00 -28.79
N GLU A 170 -17.89 -5.95 -29.40
CA GLU A 170 -19.25 -6.37 -29.00
C GLU A 170 -19.25 -7.11 -27.64
N ILE A 171 -18.07 -7.59 -27.16
CA ILE A 171 -17.91 -8.33 -25.91
C ILE A 171 -17.19 -7.48 -24.84
N THR A 172 -16.71 -6.31 -25.24
CA THR A 172 -15.97 -5.37 -24.38
C THR A 172 -16.79 -4.14 -24.07
#